data_617e4b022cfc2f32d9ee5789568cd3a7
#
_entry.id   617e4b022cfc2f32d9ee5789568cd3a7
#
_cell.length_a   1.000
_cell.length_b   1.000
_cell.length_c   1.000
_cell.angle_alpha   90.00
_cell.angle_beta   90.00
_cell.angle_gamma   90.00
#
_symmetry.space_group_name_H-M   'P 1'
#
loop_
_entity.id
_entity.type
_entity.pdbx_description
1 polymer ?
#
loop_
_entity_poly.entity_id
_entity_poly.type
_entity_poly.pdbx_seq_one_letter_code
_entity_poly.pdbx_strand_id
1 'polypeptide(L)'
;MSTAPVDTARPVAAAPDAHDGVVGFAGRALGSSLKLFVRTPPGSEGAATTSEPRQAWAVVQAEFAAVGAARSRFREDSELTGLNRLAGTGGVALVSWRLRTMLAAVHRAGCLTGGRFEASVVDVLEDLGEHGATLAGPDPARPRRGDRAALVAPGTPRASLVQIPSRPLDSGGIGKGLALRWAAAAAIAMLPPGSGILVDAGGDIMSAGAPPFGGWRIGVDDPVAPPGVAAPPLAVYAMVDGGVSTSSVAVRNWTGPDGRRVHHLVDPATRAPARTGLMAVSVAGPDPAWNEVWSKALFLGGTESIGEEARRRGMAAWWVDARGRLGMTPEARVRSVWVAEERVG
;
A
#
# COMPACT_ATOMS: atom_id res chain seq x y z
N MET A 1 -17.37 -0.43 21.09
CA MET A 1 -16.85 0.06 22.35
C MET A 1 -15.55 0.81 22.08
N SER A 2 -15.40 1.94 22.66
CA SER A 2 -14.32 2.94 22.63
C SER A 2 -13.81 3.31 21.24
N THR A 3 -14.44 4.29 20.64
CA THR A 3 -13.88 5.15 19.59
C THR A 3 -12.79 5.99 20.24
N ALA A 4 -11.53 5.59 20.08
CA ALA A 4 -10.42 6.46 20.45
C ALA A 4 -10.53 7.74 19.60
N PRO A 5 -10.38 8.93 20.20
CA PRO A 5 -10.42 10.19 19.47
C PRO A 5 -9.25 10.23 18.48
N VAL A 6 -9.53 10.81 17.32
CA VAL A 6 -8.52 11.15 16.31
C VAL A 6 -7.51 12.09 17.00
N ASP A 7 -6.35 11.57 17.32
CA ASP A 7 -5.29 12.31 17.97
C ASP A 7 -4.82 13.42 17.01
N THR A 8 -4.91 14.65 17.48
CA THR A 8 -4.50 15.85 16.75
C THR A 8 -3.03 15.72 16.38
N ALA A 9 -2.74 15.71 15.08
CA ALA A 9 -1.42 15.56 14.49
C ALA A 9 -0.36 16.39 15.19
N ARG A 10 0.56 15.75 15.91
CA ARG A 10 1.81 16.39 16.33
C ARG A 10 2.74 16.48 15.13
N PRO A 11 3.33 17.64 14.85
CA PRO A 11 4.40 17.71 13.87
C PRO A 11 5.54 16.78 14.30
N VAL A 12 5.98 15.92 13.40
CA VAL A 12 7.20 15.11 13.61
C VAL A 12 8.37 16.03 13.30
N ALA A 13 9.35 16.09 14.19
CA ALA A 13 10.61 16.74 13.87
C ALA A 13 11.16 16.14 12.58
N ALA A 14 11.49 16.98 11.60
CA ALA A 14 12.13 16.54 10.37
C ALA A 14 13.37 15.71 10.72
N ALA A 15 13.66 14.69 9.92
CA ALA A 15 14.95 14.01 9.97
C ALA A 15 16.08 15.08 9.86
N PRO A 16 17.28 14.85 10.43
CA PRO A 16 18.23 15.87 10.84
C PRO A 16 18.99 16.63 9.73
N ASP A 17 18.32 17.02 8.66
CA ASP A 17 18.85 17.92 7.65
C ASP A 17 17.80 18.98 7.30
N ALA A 18 17.44 19.81 8.30
CA ALA A 18 16.44 20.87 8.21
C ALA A 18 16.87 22.08 7.33
N HIS A 19 17.71 21.87 6.32
CA HIS A 19 18.21 22.95 5.46
C HIS A 19 17.34 23.22 4.21
N ASP A 20 16.35 22.37 3.89
CA ASP A 20 15.58 22.49 2.63
C ASP A 20 14.09 22.87 2.83
N GLY A 21 13.71 23.45 3.96
CA GLY A 21 12.32 23.88 4.18
C GLY A 21 11.30 22.75 4.18
N VAL A 22 11.66 21.55 4.67
CA VAL A 22 10.77 20.41 4.74
C VAL A 22 10.00 20.37 6.06
N VAL A 23 8.67 20.30 5.99
CA VAL A 23 7.77 20.11 7.15
C VAL A 23 7.17 18.73 7.12
N GLY A 24 7.18 18.02 8.28
CA GLY A 24 6.66 16.67 8.43
C GLY A 24 5.40 16.57 9.29
N PHE A 25 4.49 15.67 8.91
CA PHE A 25 3.29 15.30 9.67
C PHE A 25 3.23 13.80 9.82
N ALA A 26 2.67 13.31 10.94
CA ALA A 26 2.48 11.89 11.18
C ALA A 26 1.12 11.59 11.81
N GLY A 27 0.62 10.39 11.53
CA GLY A 27 -0.61 9.83 12.04
C GLY A 27 -0.70 8.35 11.72
N ARG A 28 -1.90 7.80 11.71
CA ARG A 28 -2.16 6.40 11.36
C ARG A 28 -3.34 6.30 10.40
N ALA A 29 -3.24 5.39 9.45
CA ALA A 29 -4.35 5.03 8.56
C ALA A 29 -4.18 3.60 8.04
N LEU A 30 -5.28 2.93 7.70
CA LEU A 30 -5.29 1.58 7.11
C LEU A 30 -4.42 0.56 7.87
N GLY A 31 -4.38 0.68 9.20
CA GLY A 31 -3.62 -0.22 10.07
C GLY A 31 -2.11 0.07 10.15
N SER A 32 -1.60 1.10 9.49
CA SER A 32 -0.17 1.45 9.47
C SER A 32 0.09 2.90 9.85
N SER A 33 1.37 3.28 9.99
CA SER A 33 1.80 4.68 10.07
C SER A 33 1.44 5.39 8.78
N LEU A 34 1.08 6.67 8.88
CA LEU A 34 0.88 7.58 7.75
C LEU A 34 1.69 8.83 8.01
N LYS A 35 2.54 9.22 7.06
CA LYS A 35 3.36 10.43 7.16
C LYS A 35 3.25 11.24 5.87
N LEU A 36 3.35 12.55 6.02
CA LEU A 36 3.47 13.50 4.91
C LEU A 36 4.68 14.38 5.18
N PHE A 37 5.56 14.50 4.21
CA PHE A 37 6.63 15.49 4.18
C PHE A 37 6.33 16.47 3.05
N VAL A 38 6.40 17.77 3.36
CA VAL A 38 6.14 18.86 2.42
C VAL A 38 7.39 19.71 2.32
N ARG A 39 7.94 19.84 1.13
CA ARG A 39 8.97 20.83 0.79
C ARG A 39 8.31 22.02 0.13
N THR A 40 8.54 23.19 0.66
CA THR A 40 8.10 24.47 0.05
C THR A 40 9.23 25.10 -0.76
N PRO A 41 8.92 25.92 -1.79
CA PRO A 41 9.94 26.63 -2.56
C PRO A 41 10.77 27.56 -1.68
N PRO A 42 12.07 27.78 -2.00
CA PRO A 42 12.88 28.79 -1.34
C PRO A 42 12.23 30.21 -1.45
N GLY A 43 12.28 30.98 -0.38
CA GLY A 43 11.69 32.33 -0.36
C GLY A 43 10.21 32.38 0.01
N SER A 44 9.54 31.24 0.19
CA SER A 44 8.17 31.20 0.72
C SER A 44 8.11 31.24 2.26
N GLU A 45 9.25 31.33 2.93
CA GLU A 45 9.40 31.28 4.41
C GLU A 45 8.69 32.42 5.15
N GLY A 46 8.31 33.53 4.45
CA GLY A 46 7.58 34.65 5.02
C GLY A 46 6.10 34.73 4.65
N ALA A 47 5.65 33.95 3.66
CA ALA A 47 4.27 33.98 3.15
C ALA A 47 3.54 32.62 3.25
N ALA A 48 4.27 31.51 3.33
CA ALA A 48 3.69 30.21 3.62
C ALA A 48 3.35 30.17 5.12
N THR A 49 2.22 30.73 5.47
CA THR A 49 1.59 30.39 6.74
C THR A 49 1.54 28.87 6.79
N THR A 50 1.86 28.26 7.94
CA THR A 50 1.74 26.80 8.23
C THR A 50 0.38 26.21 7.90
N SER A 51 -0.52 26.97 7.28
CA SER A 51 -1.86 26.58 6.88
C SER A 51 -1.89 25.63 5.67
N GLU A 52 -1.10 25.91 4.62
CA GLU A 52 -1.15 25.08 3.38
C GLU A 52 -0.60 23.68 3.58
N PRO A 53 0.58 23.45 4.19
CA PRO A 53 1.02 22.11 4.54
C PRO A 53 0.07 21.37 5.47
N ARG A 54 -0.59 22.06 6.41
CA ARG A 54 -1.62 21.46 7.27
C ARG A 54 -2.89 21.09 6.50
N GLN A 55 -3.30 21.91 5.55
CA GLN A 55 -4.43 21.60 4.66
C GLN A 55 -4.10 20.39 3.78
N ALA A 56 -2.89 20.33 3.21
CA ALA A 56 -2.42 19.16 2.46
C ALA A 56 -2.44 17.88 3.33
N TRP A 57 -2.00 17.97 4.60
CA TRP A 57 -2.10 16.87 5.54
C TRP A 57 -3.54 16.44 5.80
N ALA A 58 -4.45 17.38 6.04
CA ALA A 58 -5.87 17.08 6.24
C ALA A 58 -6.49 16.37 5.01
N VAL A 59 -6.10 16.81 3.79
CA VAL A 59 -6.52 16.16 2.54
C VAL A 59 -5.99 14.73 2.44
N VAL A 60 -4.73 14.48 2.78
CA VAL A 60 -4.15 13.12 2.83
C VAL A 60 -4.93 12.23 3.80
N GLN A 61 -5.19 12.72 5.02
CA GLN A 61 -5.97 11.97 6.01
C GLN A 61 -7.38 11.66 5.53
N ALA A 62 -8.07 12.63 4.93
CA ALA A 62 -9.42 12.48 4.41
C ALA A 62 -9.48 11.45 3.28
N GLU A 63 -8.49 11.44 2.36
CA GLU A 63 -8.44 10.47 1.27
C GLU A 63 -8.19 9.05 1.79
N PHE A 64 -7.25 8.88 2.74
CA PHE A 64 -7.01 7.58 3.37
C PHE A 64 -8.23 7.07 4.15
N ALA A 65 -8.97 7.96 4.83
CA ALA A 65 -10.22 7.61 5.52
C ALA A 65 -11.30 7.16 4.51
N ALA A 66 -11.46 7.88 3.40
CA ALA A 66 -12.42 7.53 2.34
C ALA A 66 -12.07 6.20 1.67
N VAL A 67 -10.78 5.94 1.42
CA VAL A 67 -10.30 4.65 0.91
C VAL A 67 -10.56 3.54 1.93
N GLY A 68 -10.34 3.79 3.21
CA GLY A 68 -10.66 2.84 4.29
C GLY A 68 -12.14 2.47 4.34
N ALA A 69 -13.03 3.46 4.23
CA ALA A 69 -14.47 3.25 4.17
C ALA A 69 -14.91 2.45 2.93
N ALA A 70 -14.24 2.63 1.81
CA ALA A 70 -14.57 1.90 0.60
C ALA A 70 -14.07 0.44 0.61
N ARG A 71 -12.83 0.17 1.12
CA ARG A 71 -12.12 -1.08 0.80
C ARG A 71 -11.65 -1.93 1.98
N SER A 72 -11.81 -1.50 3.22
CA SER A 72 -11.28 -2.26 4.37
C SER A 72 -12.12 -3.49 4.65
N ARG A 73 -11.56 -4.70 4.56
CA ARG A 73 -12.23 -5.92 5.01
C ARG A 73 -12.29 -6.06 6.54
N PHE A 74 -11.60 -5.17 7.27
CA PHE A 74 -11.56 -5.15 8.73
C PHE A 74 -12.60 -4.21 9.35
N ARG A 75 -13.29 -3.41 8.56
CA ARG A 75 -14.35 -2.51 8.99
C ARG A 75 -15.71 -3.09 8.66
N GLU A 76 -16.58 -3.20 9.66
CA GLU A 76 -17.94 -3.70 9.48
C GLU A 76 -18.79 -2.84 8.53
N ASP A 77 -18.52 -1.55 8.49
CA ASP A 77 -19.26 -0.51 7.74
C ASP A 77 -18.65 -0.19 6.37
N SER A 78 -17.61 -0.91 5.92
CA SER A 78 -17.00 -0.65 4.61
C SER A 78 -17.82 -1.23 3.46
N GLU A 79 -17.73 -0.58 2.29
CA GLU A 79 -18.39 -1.08 1.07
C GLU A 79 -17.87 -2.49 0.69
N LEU A 80 -16.56 -2.74 0.83
CA LEU A 80 -15.97 -4.05 0.52
C LEU A 80 -16.51 -5.14 1.46
N THR A 81 -16.66 -4.86 2.76
CA THR A 81 -17.27 -5.81 3.69
C THR A 81 -18.72 -6.09 3.30
N GLY A 82 -19.49 -5.05 2.95
CA GLY A 82 -20.84 -5.21 2.42
C GLY A 82 -20.87 -6.08 1.15
N LEU A 83 -19.95 -5.84 0.21
CA LEU A 83 -19.82 -6.63 -1.01
C LEU A 83 -19.41 -8.08 -0.72
N ASN A 84 -18.50 -8.30 0.21
CA ASN A 84 -18.05 -9.63 0.64
C ASN A 84 -19.17 -10.44 1.30
N ARG A 85 -20.06 -9.79 2.06
CA ARG A 85 -21.26 -10.44 2.62
C ARG A 85 -22.23 -10.94 1.54
N LEU A 86 -22.21 -10.32 0.37
CA LEU A 86 -23.02 -10.73 -0.80
C LEU A 86 -22.31 -11.76 -1.68
N ALA A 87 -21.04 -12.08 -1.44
CA ALA A 87 -20.27 -12.97 -2.28
C ALA A 87 -21.00 -14.31 -2.52
N GLY A 88 -20.98 -14.78 -3.77
CA GLY A 88 -21.65 -16.02 -4.20
C GLY A 88 -23.17 -15.91 -4.43
N THR A 89 -23.82 -14.79 -4.11
CA THR A 89 -25.27 -14.64 -4.37
C THR A 89 -25.57 -14.34 -5.85
N GLY A 90 -24.59 -13.85 -6.59
CA GLY A 90 -24.77 -13.33 -7.96
C GLY A 90 -25.47 -11.95 -7.95
N GLY A 91 -25.76 -11.45 -9.15
CA GLY A 91 -26.36 -10.11 -9.31
C GLY A 91 -25.33 -8.98 -9.32
N VAL A 92 -25.80 -7.77 -9.04
CA VAL A 92 -24.97 -6.56 -9.10
C VAL A 92 -25.14 -5.69 -7.84
N ALA A 93 -24.08 -4.96 -7.48
CA ALA A 93 -24.11 -4.02 -6.37
C ALA A 93 -23.73 -2.61 -6.84
N LEU A 94 -24.41 -1.58 -6.31
CA LEU A 94 -24.04 -0.19 -6.50
C LEU A 94 -22.96 0.19 -5.49
N VAL A 95 -21.79 0.60 -5.97
CA VAL A 95 -20.61 0.93 -5.19
C VAL A 95 -20.05 2.29 -5.55
N SER A 96 -19.21 2.87 -4.69
CA SER A 96 -18.49 4.11 -4.99
C SER A 96 -17.48 3.90 -6.12
N TRP A 97 -17.04 5.01 -6.71
CA TRP A 97 -15.98 4.99 -7.73
C TRP A 97 -14.66 4.43 -7.18
N ARG A 98 -14.38 4.62 -5.87
CA ARG A 98 -13.17 4.11 -5.23
C ARG A 98 -13.17 2.58 -5.20
N LEU A 99 -14.25 1.97 -4.73
CA LEU A 99 -14.35 0.51 -4.72
C LEU A 99 -14.37 -0.06 -6.14
N ARG A 100 -15.12 0.56 -7.07
CA ARG A 100 -15.11 0.16 -8.48
C ARG A 100 -13.70 0.19 -9.10
N THR A 101 -12.94 1.27 -8.85
CA THR A 101 -11.58 1.40 -9.39
C THR A 101 -10.66 0.32 -8.81
N MET A 102 -10.78 0.03 -7.53
CA MET A 102 -10.04 -1.05 -6.89
C MET A 102 -10.39 -2.41 -7.50
N LEU A 103 -11.67 -2.73 -7.69
CA LEU A 103 -12.10 -4.02 -8.28
C LEU A 103 -11.57 -4.19 -9.72
N ALA A 104 -11.61 -3.13 -10.52
CA ALA A 104 -11.04 -3.13 -11.87
C ALA A 104 -9.51 -3.32 -11.84
N ALA A 105 -8.81 -2.67 -10.90
CA ALA A 105 -7.37 -2.81 -10.75
C ALA A 105 -6.98 -4.20 -10.26
N VAL A 106 -7.72 -4.80 -9.33
CA VAL A 106 -7.54 -6.19 -8.86
C VAL A 106 -7.67 -7.18 -10.02
N HIS A 107 -8.74 -7.06 -10.81
CA HIS A 107 -8.93 -7.93 -11.99
C HIS A 107 -7.76 -7.81 -12.98
N ARG A 108 -7.37 -6.56 -13.31
CA ARG A 108 -6.23 -6.31 -14.19
C ARG A 108 -4.92 -6.85 -13.62
N ALA A 109 -4.70 -6.72 -12.30
CA ALA A 109 -3.53 -7.25 -11.62
C ALA A 109 -3.43 -8.79 -11.74
N GLY A 110 -4.54 -9.49 -11.54
CA GLY A 110 -4.62 -10.94 -11.77
C GLY A 110 -4.19 -11.32 -13.19
N CYS A 111 -4.74 -10.64 -14.20
CA CYS A 111 -4.39 -10.89 -15.60
C CYS A 111 -2.90 -10.62 -15.90
N LEU A 112 -2.36 -9.46 -15.46
CA LEU A 112 -0.99 -9.03 -15.75
C LEU A 112 0.07 -9.88 -15.04
N THR A 113 -0.25 -10.45 -13.89
CA THR A 113 0.67 -11.27 -13.09
C THR A 113 0.52 -12.78 -13.31
N GLY A 114 -0.33 -13.20 -14.24
CA GLY A 114 -0.62 -14.62 -14.49
C GLY A 114 -1.24 -15.30 -13.27
N GLY A 115 -2.11 -14.61 -12.53
CA GLY A 115 -2.80 -15.11 -11.34
C GLY A 115 -2.01 -15.07 -10.05
N ARG A 116 -0.74 -14.62 -10.03
CA ARG A 116 0.03 -14.47 -8.78
C ARG A 116 -0.53 -13.38 -7.87
N PHE A 117 -1.09 -12.32 -8.43
CA PHE A 117 -1.92 -11.39 -7.68
C PHE A 117 -3.36 -11.90 -7.67
N GLU A 118 -3.84 -12.31 -6.51
CA GLU A 118 -5.19 -12.82 -6.30
C GLU A 118 -5.80 -12.20 -5.04
N ALA A 119 -6.99 -11.64 -5.16
CA ALA A 119 -7.69 -11.02 -4.05
C ALA A 119 -8.65 -11.96 -3.31
N SER A 120 -9.06 -13.08 -3.92
CA SER A 120 -9.99 -14.06 -3.32
C SER A 120 -9.28 -15.06 -2.40
N VAL A 121 -8.45 -14.53 -1.49
CA VAL A 121 -7.66 -15.28 -0.50
C VAL A 121 -8.13 -15.06 0.94
N VAL A 122 -9.31 -14.48 1.13
CA VAL A 122 -9.82 -14.12 2.47
C VAL A 122 -9.97 -15.36 3.35
N ASP A 123 -10.55 -16.42 2.83
CA ASP A 123 -10.70 -17.69 3.54
C ASP A 123 -9.35 -18.27 4.00
N VAL A 124 -8.32 -18.23 3.16
CA VAL A 124 -6.97 -18.68 3.55
C VAL A 124 -6.40 -17.81 4.68
N LEU A 125 -6.58 -16.49 4.63
CA LEU A 125 -6.10 -15.59 5.68
C LEU A 125 -6.84 -15.83 7.01
N GLU A 126 -8.15 -16.11 6.95
CA GLU A 126 -8.97 -16.45 8.11
C GLU A 126 -8.57 -17.79 8.71
N ASP A 127 -8.32 -18.82 7.89
CA ASP A 127 -7.80 -20.11 8.31
C ASP A 127 -6.42 -20.01 8.98
N LEU A 128 -5.62 -19.03 8.56
CA LEU A 128 -4.33 -18.70 9.17
C LEU A 128 -4.46 -17.85 10.45
N GLY A 129 -5.68 -17.45 10.85
CA GLY A 129 -5.96 -16.67 12.05
C GLY A 129 -6.00 -15.16 11.84
N GLU A 130 -5.98 -14.67 10.58
CA GLU A 130 -6.15 -13.24 10.30
C GLU A 130 -7.61 -12.93 9.97
N HIS A 131 -8.42 -12.74 11.00
CA HIS A 131 -9.84 -12.45 10.85
C HIS A 131 -10.08 -10.99 10.45
N GLY A 132 -11.08 -10.80 9.58
CA GLY A 132 -11.62 -9.50 9.17
C GLY A 132 -12.93 -9.18 9.92
N ALA A 133 -13.73 -8.29 9.31
CA ALA A 133 -15.10 -8.06 9.71
C ALA A 133 -15.94 -9.32 9.49
N THR A 134 -16.95 -9.52 10.34
CA THR A 134 -17.81 -10.70 10.30
C THR A 134 -18.56 -10.79 8.96
N LEU A 135 -18.37 -11.87 8.23
CA LEU A 135 -19.08 -12.17 6.99
C LEU A 135 -20.24 -13.14 7.21
N ALA A 136 -20.38 -13.68 8.43
CA ALA A 136 -21.34 -14.73 8.75
C ALA A 136 -22.78 -14.22 8.97
N GLY A 137 -23.71 -15.02 8.54
CA GLY A 137 -25.15 -15.00 8.81
C GLY A 137 -25.99 -14.86 7.55
N PRO A 138 -27.04 -15.67 7.39
CA PRO A 138 -28.07 -15.40 6.40
C PRO A 138 -28.81 -14.13 6.83
N ASP A 139 -28.46 -13.00 6.28
CA ASP A 139 -29.27 -11.79 6.36
C ASP A 139 -30.52 -12.04 5.49
N PRO A 140 -31.74 -12.04 6.05
CA PRO A 140 -32.97 -12.18 5.27
C PRO A 140 -33.17 -11.06 4.25
N ALA A 141 -32.46 -9.92 4.42
CA ALA A 141 -32.40 -8.82 3.46
C ALA A 141 -31.30 -9.04 2.38
N ARG A 142 -30.56 -10.14 2.42
CA ARG A 142 -29.50 -10.45 1.45
C ARG A 142 -30.06 -10.59 0.05
N PRO A 143 -29.54 -9.87 -0.96
CA PRO A 143 -30.01 -10.00 -2.33
C PRO A 143 -29.88 -11.44 -2.83
N ARG A 144 -30.86 -11.85 -3.65
CA ARG A 144 -30.84 -13.13 -4.37
C ARG A 144 -30.13 -12.95 -5.70
N ARG A 145 -29.84 -14.08 -6.36
CA ARG A 145 -29.24 -14.04 -7.70
C ARG A 145 -30.08 -13.18 -8.64
N GLY A 146 -29.45 -12.18 -9.26
CA GLY A 146 -30.09 -11.21 -10.15
C GLY A 146 -30.59 -9.93 -9.48
N ASP A 147 -30.64 -9.89 -8.15
CA ASP A 147 -31.06 -8.68 -7.40
C ASP A 147 -29.95 -7.59 -7.45
N ARG A 148 -30.42 -6.37 -7.23
CA ARG A 148 -29.55 -5.18 -7.13
C ARG A 148 -29.40 -4.77 -5.68
N ALA A 149 -28.16 -4.78 -5.17
CA ALA A 149 -27.84 -4.26 -3.84
C ALA A 149 -27.29 -2.82 -3.94
N ALA A 150 -27.50 -1.99 -2.92
CA ALA A 150 -26.91 -0.66 -2.82
C ALA A 150 -26.03 -0.60 -1.57
N LEU A 151 -24.71 -0.46 -1.78
CA LEU A 151 -23.69 -0.33 -0.72
C LEU A 151 -23.30 1.13 -0.46
N VAL A 152 -23.86 2.05 -1.23
CA VAL A 152 -23.72 3.50 -1.08
C VAL A 152 -25.07 4.17 -1.22
N ALA A 153 -25.22 5.36 -0.65
CA ALA A 153 -26.46 6.13 -0.72
C ALA A 153 -26.86 6.44 -2.16
N PRO A 154 -28.17 6.48 -2.47
CA PRO A 154 -28.66 6.99 -3.75
C PRO A 154 -28.10 8.41 -4.02
N GLY A 155 -27.68 8.65 -5.26
CA GLY A 155 -27.09 9.95 -5.62
C GLY A 155 -25.60 10.11 -5.29
N THR A 156 -24.93 9.10 -4.71
CA THR A 156 -23.48 9.14 -4.52
C THR A 156 -22.77 9.45 -5.83
N PRO A 157 -21.93 10.51 -5.89
CA PRO A 157 -21.25 10.90 -7.13
C PRO A 157 -20.39 9.77 -7.70
N ARG A 158 -20.48 9.55 -9.02
CA ARG A 158 -19.73 8.52 -9.76
C ARG A 158 -19.93 7.10 -9.23
N ALA A 159 -21.04 6.81 -8.50
CA ALA A 159 -21.38 5.45 -8.14
C ALA A 159 -21.64 4.60 -9.39
N SER A 160 -21.31 3.32 -9.33
CA SER A 160 -21.40 2.40 -10.47
C SER A 160 -21.86 1.03 -10.03
N LEU A 161 -22.55 0.32 -10.91
CA LEU A 161 -22.87 -1.09 -10.73
C LEU A 161 -21.64 -1.95 -10.99
N VAL A 162 -21.40 -2.90 -10.11
CA VAL A 162 -20.38 -3.95 -10.25
C VAL A 162 -21.00 -5.32 -10.07
N GLN A 163 -20.43 -6.33 -10.70
CA GLN A 163 -20.77 -7.71 -10.44
C GLN A 163 -20.41 -8.09 -8.99
N ILE A 164 -21.34 -8.76 -8.28
CA ILE A 164 -21.05 -9.35 -6.98
C ILE A 164 -20.06 -10.50 -7.19
N PRO A 165 -18.90 -10.50 -6.49
CA PRO A 165 -17.90 -11.54 -6.67
C PRO A 165 -18.40 -12.91 -6.20
N SER A 166 -17.87 -13.99 -6.77
CA SER A 166 -18.20 -15.36 -6.34
C SER A 166 -17.62 -15.71 -4.97
N ARG A 167 -16.54 -15.04 -4.55
CA ARG A 167 -15.84 -15.25 -3.27
C ARG A 167 -15.51 -13.90 -2.63
N PRO A 168 -15.37 -13.83 -1.29
CA PRO A 168 -14.89 -12.63 -0.62
C PRO A 168 -13.50 -12.19 -1.09
N LEU A 169 -13.28 -10.87 -1.15
CA LEU A 169 -12.06 -10.26 -1.66
C LEU A 169 -11.30 -9.55 -0.54
N ASP A 170 -9.97 -9.63 -0.59
CA ASP A 170 -9.03 -8.78 0.15
C ASP A 170 -8.36 -7.77 -0.81
N SER A 171 -8.34 -6.52 -0.43
CA SER A 171 -7.69 -5.45 -1.19
C SER A 171 -6.20 -5.29 -0.85
N GLY A 172 -5.63 -6.15 -0.03
CA GLY A 172 -4.21 -6.15 0.31
C GLY A 172 -3.32 -6.40 -0.90
N GLY A 173 -2.34 -5.53 -1.10
CA GLY A 173 -1.40 -5.59 -2.25
C GLY A 173 -1.74 -4.65 -3.41
N ILE A 174 -2.77 -3.77 -3.27
CA ILE A 174 -3.05 -2.68 -4.23
C ILE A 174 -3.68 -1.46 -3.56
N GLY A 175 -4.29 -1.66 -2.43
CA GLY A 175 -5.15 -0.65 -1.86
C GLY A 175 -4.42 0.51 -1.21
N LYS A 176 -3.25 0.30 -0.62
CA LYS A 176 -2.44 1.40 -0.09
C LYS A 176 -1.85 2.23 -1.22
N GLY A 177 -1.40 1.59 -2.29
CA GLY A 177 -0.91 2.27 -3.48
C GLY A 177 -1.97 3.14 -4.16
N LEU A 178 -3.22 2.68 -4.23
CA LEU A 178 -4.33 3.51 -4.72
C LEU A 178 -4.58 4.72 -3.81
N ALA A 179 -4.56 4.53 -2.48
CA ALA A 179 -4.70 5.63 -1.52
C ALA A 179 -3.59 6.65 -1.67
N LEU A 180 -2.34 6.20 -1.77
CA LEU A 180 -1.16 7.04 -2.00
C LEU A 180 -1.28 7.87 -3.27
N ARG A 181 -1.67 7.25 -4.40
CA ARG A 181 -1.87 7.92 -5.68
C ARG A 181 -2.87 9.08 -5.56
N TRP A 182 -4.03 8.80 -4.97
CA TRP A 182 -5.11 9.80 -4.86
C TRP A 182 -4.77 10.87 -3.82
N ALA A 183 -4.22 10.49 -2.68
CA ALA A 183 -3.82 11.42 -1.63
C ALA A 183 -2.70 12.35 -2.10
N ALA A 184 -1.67 11.82 -2.78
CA ALA A 184 -0.58 12.65 -3.30
C ALA A 184 -1.07 13.64 -4.36
N ALA A 185 -1.93 13.21 -5.31
CA ALA A 185 -2.52 14.08 -6.32
C ALA A 185 -3.38 15.20 -5.70
N ALA A 186 -4.17 14.88 -4.67
CA ALA A 186 -5.00 15.86 -3.99
C ALA A 186 -4.17 16.82 -3.12
N ALA A 187 -3.15 16.31 -2.42
CA ALA A 187 -2.31 17.12 -1.53
C ALA A 187 -1.43 18.11 -2.30
N ILE A 188 -0.77 17.67 -3.38
CA ILE A 188 0.10 18.57 -4.16
C ILE A 188 -0.70 19.72 -4.83
N ALA A 189 -1.96 19.48 -5.17
CA ALA A 189 -2.84 20.50 -5.74
C ALA A 189 -3.23 21.62 -4.73
N MET A 190 -3.00 21.39 -3.43
CA MET A 190 -3.25 22.37 -2.36
C MET A 190 -2.04 23.27 -2.07
N LEU A 191 -0.89 22.96 -2.67
CA LEU A 191 0.37 23.62 -2.36
C LEU A 191 0.79 24.59 -3.49
N PRO A 192 1.60 25.59 -3.18
CA PRO A 192 2.13 26.52 -4.17
C PRO A 192 2.94 25.81 -5.25
N PRO A 193 2.97 26.35 -6.50
CA PRO A 193 3.85 25.84 -7.55
C PRO A 193 5.31 25.75 -7.08
N GLY A 194 6.00 24.68 -7.47
CA GLY A 194 7.38 24.41 -7.03
C GLY A 194 7.49 23.71 -5.68
N SER A 195 6.39 23.43 -4.99
CA SER A 195 6.37 22.54 -3.82
C SER A 195 6.57 21.09 -4.21
N GLY A 196 7.04 20.28 -3.24
CA GLY A 196 7.15 18.84 -3.36
C GLY A 196 6.62 18.13 -2.13
N ILE A 197 6.11 16.93 -2.31
CA ILE A 197 5.63 16.10 -1.21
C ILE A 197 6.17 14.68 -1.29
N LEU A 198 6.22 14.04 -0.13
CA LEU A 198 6.39 12.61 0.02
C LEU A 198 5.36 12.09 1.03
N VAL A 199 4.55 11.14 0.61
CA VAL A 199 3.56 10.44 1.46
C VAL A 199 4.07 9.03 1.72
N ASP A 200 4.19 8.64 3.00
CA ASP A 200 4.57 7.29 3.45
C ASP A 200 3.39 6.64 4.19
N ALA A 201 2.98 5.48 3.74
CA ALA A 201 1.92 4.67 4.32
C ALA A 201 2.45 3.29 4.73
N GLY A 202 3.25 3.25 5.81
CA GLY A 202 3.82 2.00 6.35
C GLY A 202 4.87 1.37 5.44
N GLY A 203 5.71 2.20 4.80
CA GLY A 203 6.78 1.79 3.89
C GLY A 203 6.39 1.72 2.41
N ASP A 204 5.09 1.84 2.08
CA ASP A 204 4.69 2.18 0.72
C ASP A 204 4.70 3.71 0.58
N ILE A 205 5.34 4.23 -0.45
CA ILE A 205 5.66 5.65 -0.57
C ILE A 205 5.23 6.18 -1.94
N MET A 206 4.80 7.43 -1.97
CA MET A 206 4.57 8.21 -3.20
C MET A 206 5.14 9.61 -3.03
N SER A 207 5.88 10.10 -4.02
CA SER A 207 6.27 11.51 -4.12
C SER A 207 5.60 12.19 -5.32
N ALA A 208 5.40 13.50 -5.20
CA ALA A 208 4.89 14.35 -6.28
C ALA A 208 5.45 15.77 -6.14
N GLY A 209 5.56 16.47 -7.27
CA GLY A 209 6.08 17.84 -7.32
C GLY A 209 7.59 17.90 -7.28
N ALA A 210 8.15 19.03 -6.83
CA ALA A 210 9.59 19.29 -6.82
C ALA A 210 10.25 18.73 -5.53
N PRO A 211 11.07 17.67 -5.62
CA PRO A 211 11.72 17.09 -4.46
C PRO A 211 12.82 18.00 -3.90
N PRO A 212 13.39 17.70 -2.72
CA PRO A 212 14.63 18.30 -2.25
C PRO A 212 15.78 18.10 -3.27
N PHE A 213 16.83 18.88 -3.14
CA PHE A 213 18.02 18.73 -3.99
C PHE A 213 18.55 17.28 -3.93
N GLY A 214 18.75 16.68 -5.08
CA GLY A 214 19.18 15.29 -5.21
C GLY A 214 18.10 14.24 -4.93
N GLY A 215 16.81 14.62 -4.78
CA GLY A 215 15.69 13.73 -4.56
C GLY A 215 15.47 13.33 -3.10
N TRP A 216 14.32 12.74 -2.82
CA TRP A 216 14.02 12.11 -1.53
C TRP A 216 14.90 10.87 -1.33
N ARG A 217 15.53 10.75 -0.17
CA ARG A 217 16.36 9.59 0.18
C ARG A 217 15.51 8.49 0.80
N ILE A 218 15.38 7.37 0.11
CA ILE A 218 14.56 6.23 0.54
C ILE A 218 15.46 5.05 0.83
N GLY A 219 15.35 4.50 2.04
CA GLY A 219 16.05 3.29 2.46
C GLY A 219 15.34 2.02 2.00
N VAL A 220 16.11 1.02 1.64
CA VAL A 220 15.69 -0.38 1.53
C VAL A 220 16.11 -1.06 2.82
N ASP A 221 15.15 -1.32 3.70
CA ASP A 221 15.42 -1.84 5.03
C ASP A 221 15.93 -3.29 5.00
N ASP A 222 16.66 -3.68 6.06
CA ASP A 222 17.08 -5.06 6.28
C ASP A 222 15.95 -5.85 6.98
N PRO A 223 15.22 -6.74 6.27
CA PRO A 223 14.12 -7.51 6.83
C PRO A 223 14.56 -8.60 7.82
N VAL A 224 15.86 -8.90 7.91
CA VAL A 224 16.42 -9.88 8.86
C VAL A 224 16.99 -9.22 10.10
N ALA A 225 17.00 -7.89 10.16
CA ALA A 225 17.40 -7.17 11.37
C ALA A 225 16.46 -7.52 12.56
N PRO A 226 16.99 -7.61 13.79
CA PRO A 226 16.17 -7.87 14.95
C PRO A 226 15.07 -6.81 15.11
N PRO A 227 13.82 -7.20 15.50
CA PRO A 227 12.74 -6.26 15.73
C PRO A 227 13.13 -5.18 16.76
N GLY A 228 12.85 -3.92 16.44
CA GLY A 228 13.14 -2.78 17.33
C GLY A 228 14.59 -2.32 17.35
N VAL A 229 15.47 -2.95 16.60
CA VAL A 229 16.87 -2.49 16.40
C VAL A 229 16.91 -1.61 15.16
N ALA A 230 17.40 -0.39 15.31
CA ALA A 230 17.69 0.48 14.17
C ALA A 230 18.92 -0.08 13.42
N ALA A 231 18.68 -0.82 12.35
CA ALA A 231 19.72 -1.27 11.45
C ALA A 231 19.89 -0.26 10.29
N PRO A 232 21.12 -0.10 9.75
CA PRO A 232 21.31 0.69 8.55
C PRO A 232 20.55 0.03 7.38
N PRO A 233 20.04 0.82 6.42
CA PRO A 233 19.40 0.26 5.23
C PRO A 233 20.41 -0.54 4.41
N LEU A 234 19.96 -1.49 3.61
CA LEU A 234 20.80 -2.26 2.68
C LEU A 234 21.11 -1.48 1.39
N ALA A 235 20.25 -0.56 1.03
CA ALA A 235 20.50 0.41 -0.03
C ALA A 235 19.75 1.70 0.27
N VAL A 236 20.23 2.81 -0.26
CA VAL A 236 19.52 4.10 -0.30
C VAL A 236 19.41 4.53 -1.75
N TYR A 237 18.22 4.87 -2.20
CA TYR A 237 18.03 5.41 -3.53
C TYR A 237 17.40 6.81 -3.50
N ALA A 238 17.65 7.58 -4.55
CA ALA A 238 17.07 8.90 -4.74
C ALA A 238 15.77 8.79 -5.53
N MET A 239 14.67 9.31 -4.97
CA MET A 239 13.37 9.36 -5.61
C MET A 239 13.01 10.80 -5.94
N VAL A 240 12.81 11.09 -7.23
CA VAL A 240 12.42 12.42 -7.71
C VAL A 240 10.89 12.50 -7.79
N ASP A 241 10.27 11.53 -8.43
CA ASP A 241 8.83 11.35 -8.49
C ASP A 241 8.47 9.86 -8.50
N GLY A 242 7.15 9.57 -8.52
CA GLY A 242 6.64 8.22 -8.48
C GLY A 242 6.58 7.64 -7.08
N GLY A 243 6.64 6.32 -6.98
CA GLY A 243 6.49 5.62 -5.69
C GLY A 243 7.39 4.41 -5.56
N VAL A 244 7.37 3.84 -4.37
CA VAL A 244 7.93 2.52 -4.06
C VAL A 244 6.95 1.78 -3.18
N SER A 245 6.88 0.47 -3.36
CA SER A 245 6.13 -0.42 -2.47
C SER A 245 6.93 -1.66 -2.14
N THR A 246 6.77 -2.14 -0.91
CA THR A 246 7.52 -3.28 -0.39
C THR A 246 6.60 -4.38 0.11
N SER A 247 6.75 -5.58 -0.43
CA SER A 247 6.18 -6.82 0.12
C SER A 247 7.21 -7.52 0.99
N SER A 248 6.89 -7.75 2.27
CA SER A 248 7.84 -8.35 3.23
C SER A 248 7.12 -9.31 4.18
N VAL A 249 7.78 -10.43 4.50
CA VAL A 249 7.33 -11.38 5.54
C VAL A 249 7.73 -10.93 6.95
N ALA A 250 8.61 -9.95 7.09
CA ALA A 250 9.10 -9.49 8.38
C ALA A 250 8.08 -8.62 9.14
N VAL A 251 7.20 -7.89 8.42
CA VAL A 251 6.33 -6.85 9.01
C VAL A 251 4.98 -7.41 9.44
N ARG A 252 4.29 -8.15 8.57
CA ARG A 252 2.94 -8.69 8.84
C ARG A 252 3.00 -10.20 8.93
N ASN A 253 3.33 -10.67 10.11
CA ASN A 253 3.41 -12.09 10.44
C ASN A 253 2.90 -12.33 11.87
N TRP A 254 2.42 -13.53 12.13
CA TRP A 254 1.86 -13.93 13.43
C TRP A 254 2.03 -15.43 13.64
N THR A 255 1.62 -15.91 14.82
CA THR A 255 1.54 -17.33 15.11
C THR A 255 0.15 -17.82 14.70
N GLY A 256 0.08 -18.74 13.75
CA GLY A 256 -1.17 -19.34 13.29
C GLY A 256 -1.78 -20.30 14.32
N PRO A 257 -3.01 -20.81 14.04
CA PRO A 257 -3.71 -21.73 14.94
C PRO A 257 -2.96 -23.03 15.24
N ASP A 258 -2.07 -23.45 14.33
CA ASP A 258 -1.22 -24.64 14.47
C ASP A 258 0.10 -24.38 15.24
N GLY A 259 0.28 -23.17 15.78
CA GLY A 259 1.48 -22.75 16.49
C GLY A 259 2.66 -22.36 15.61
N ARG A 260 2.54 -22.42 14.29
CA ARG A 260 3.60 -22.04 13.34
C ARG A 260 3.59 -20.56 13.04
N ARG A 261 4.75 -19.99 12.71
CA ARG A 261 4.84 -18.63 12.16
C ARG A 261 4.31 -18.61 10.75
N VAL A 262 3.38 -17.73 10.50
CA VAL A 262 2.73 -17.48 9.20
C VAL A 262 2.79 -15.99 8.84
N HIS A 263 2.54 -15.67 7.59
CA HIS A 263 2.52 -14.30 7.09
C HIS A 263 1.43 -14.12 6.03
N HIS A 264 1.08 -12.87 5.74
CA HIS A 264 -0.03 -12.47 4.86
C HIS A 264 0.21 -12.67 3.35
N LEU A 265 1.45 -12.99 2.93
CA LEU A 265 1.76 -13.23 1.51
C LEU A 265 1.39 -14.69 1.17
N VAL A 266 0.14 -14.85 0.76
CA VAL A 266 -0.43 -16.15 0.36
C VAL A 266 -0.10 -16.41 -1.11
N ASP A 267 0.36 -17.61 -1.41
CA ASP A 267 0.48 -18.11 -2.78
C ASP A 267 -0.90 -18.66 -3.22
N PRO A 268 -1.52 -18.06 -4.25
CA PRO A 268 -2.84 -18.47 -4.72
C PRO A 268 -2.88 -19.91 -5.25
N ALA A 269 -1.77 -20.43 -5.79
CA ALA A 269 -1.70 -21.76 -6.35
C ALA A 269 -1.70 -22.85 -5.28
N THR A 270 -0.98 -22.62 -4.19
CA THR A 270 -0.89 -23.58 -3.07
C THR A 270 -1.90 -23.29 -1.96
N ARG A 271 -2.51 -22.10 -1.97
CA ARG A 271 -3.43 -21.59 -0.93
C ARG A 271 -2.81 -21.66 0.48
N ALA A 272 -1.53 -21.29 0.57
CA ALA A 272 -0.75 -21.31 1.80
C ALA A 272 0.21 -20.10 1.84
N PRO A 273 0.80 -19.77 3.01
CA PRO A 273 1.87 -18.78 3.08
C PRO A 273 3.02 -19.16 2.13
N ALA A 274 3.42 -18.22 1.29
CA ALA A 274 4.40 -18.45 0.25
C ALA A 274 5.78 -18.80 0.83
N ARG A 275 6.47 -19.77 0.23
CA ARG A 275 7.83 -20.19 0.61
C ARG A 275 8.76 -19.99 -0.58
N THR A 276 9.17 -18.77 -0.80
CA THR A 276 9.86 -18.35 -2.03
C THR A 276 11.36 -18.14 -1.87
N GLY A 277 11.87 -18.31 -0.65
CA GLY A 277 13.28 -17.99 -0.34
C GLY A 277 13.56 -16.49 -0.24
N LEU A 278 12.52 -15.63 -0.35
CA LEU A 278 12.61 -14.17 -0.22
C LEU A 278 12.08 -13.70 1.14
N MET A 279 12.70 -12.67 1.69
CA MET A 279 12.25 -11.96 2.90
C MET A 279 11.51 -10.69 2.56
N ALA A 280 11.97 -9.95 1.55
CA ALA A 280 11.34 -8.71 1.08
C ALA A 280 11.61 -8.46 -0.39
N VAL A 281 10.68 -7.76 -1.04
CA VAL A 281 10.82 -7.24 -2.41
C VAL A 281 10.28 -5.83 -2.45
N SER A 282 11.12 -4.86 -2.86
CA SER A 282 10.74 -3.47 -3.10
C SER A 282 10.73 -3.19 -4.59
N VAL A 283 9.70 -2.52 -5.09
CA VAL A 283 9.57 -2.11 -6.51
C VAL A 283 9.31 -0.63 -6.56
N ALA A 284 10.14 0.11 -7.32
CA ALA A 284 9.96 1.53 -7.58
C ALA A 284 9.51 1.78 -9.03
N GLY A 285 8.56 2.70 -9.19
CA GLY A 285 7.99 3.07 -10.48
C GLY A 285 7.05 4.25 -10.38
N PRO A 286 6.41 4.66 -11.48
CA PRO A 286 5.59 5.88 -11.51
C PRO A 286 4.28 5.76 -10.72
N ASP A 287 3.81 4.55 -10.45
CA ASP A 287 2.49 4.32 -9.87
C ASP A 287 2.57 3.37 -8.66
N PRO A 288 2.33 3.89 -7.43
CA PRO A 288 2.46 3.10 -6.21
C PRO A 288 1.51 1.89 -6.16
N ALA A 289 0.34 1.96 -6.79
CA ALA A 289 -0.59 0.83 -6.83
C ALA A 289 -0.02 -0.35 -7.66
N TRP A 290 0.62 -0.05 -8.78
CA TRP A 290 1.28 -1.09 -9.58
C TRP A 290 2.59 -1.55 -8.98
N ASN A 291 3.32 -0.68 -8.27
CA ASN A 291 4.49 -1.08 -7.49
C ASN A 291 4.10 -2.08 -6.38
N GLU A 292 2.97 -1.85 -5.69
CA GLU A 292 2.42 -2.75 -4.66
C GLU A 292 2.03 -4.11 -5.27
N VAL A 293 1.39 -4.13 -6.43
CA VAL A 293 1.06 -5.36 -7.17
C VAL A 293 2.32 -6.13 -7.57
N TRP A 294 3.30 -5.44 -8.15
CA TRP A 294 4.50 -6.11 -8.67
C TRP A 294 5.46 -6.53 -7.57
N SER A 295 5.57 -5.80 -6.46
CA SER A 295 6.37 -6.26 -5.31
C SER A 295 5.85 -7.62 -4.79
N LYS A 296 4.52 -7.78 -4.71
CA LYS A 296 3.87 -9.04 -4.32
C LYS A 296 4.04 -10.14 -5.38
N ALA A 297 3.81 -9.82 -6.65
CA ALA A 297 3.91 -10.79 -7.73
C ALA A 297 5.34 -11.31 -7.93
N LEU A 298 6.35 -10.45 -7.82
CA LEU A 298 7.75 -10.83 -7.86
C LEU A 298 8.15 -11.66 -6.64
N PHE A 299 7.66 -11.28 -5.44
CA PHE A 299 7.86 -12.08 -4.24
C PHE A 299 7.35 -13.51 -4.42
N LEU A 300 6.15 -13.67 -4.98
CA LEU A 300 5.54 -14.98 -5.26
C LEU A 300 6.25 -15.75 -6.38
N GLY A 301 6.99 -15.07 -7.25
CA GLY A 301 7.84 -15.70 -8.26
C GLY A 301 9.08 -16.38 -7.69
N GLY A 302 9.54 -15.94 -6.52
CA GLY A 302 10.66 -16.54 -5.79
C GLY A 302 12.06 -16.15 -6.30
N THR A 303 13.07 -16.60 -5.56
CA THR A 303 14.48 -16.25 -5.80
C THR A 303 14.99 -16.63 -7.18
N GLU A 304 14.47 -17.70 -7.77
CA GLU A 304 14.97 -18.21 -9.07
C GLU A 304 14.54 -17.34 -10.25
N SER A 305 13.36 -16.71 -10.17
CA SER A 305 12.78 -15.98 -11.31
C SER A 305 12.80 -14.46 -11.16
N ILE A 306 12.93 -13.94 -9.93
CA ILE A 306 12.73 -12.51 -9.65
C ILE A 306 13.64 -11.60 -10.48
N GLY A 307 14.94 -11.90 -10.56
CA GLY A 307 15.92 -11.07 -11.25
C GLY A 307 15.68 -11.01 -12.76
N GLU A 308 15.32 -12.13 -13.37
CA GLU A 308 15.02 -12.19 -14.80
C GLU A 308 13.69 -11.51 -15.12
N GLU A 309 12.63 -11.79 -14.36
CA GLU A 309 11.33 -11.21 -14.62
C GLU A 309 11.31 -9.69 -14.42
N ALA A 310 11.91 -9.19 -13.34
CA ALA A 310 12.01 -7.75 -13.10
C ALA A 310 12.80 -7.03 -14.21
N ARG A 311 13.93 -7.60 -14.66
CA ARG A 311 14.69 -7.05 -15.79
C ARG A 311 13.92 -7.05 -17.09
N ARG A 312 13.26 -8.14 -17.46
CA ARG A 312 12.45 -8.20 -18.69
C ARG A 312 11.36 -7.13 -18.74
N ARG A 313 10.90 -6.67 -17.56
CA ARG A 313 9.88 -5.63 -17.42
C ARG A 313 10.46 -4.22 -17.25
N GLY A 314 11.79 -4.06 -17.20
CA GLY A 314 12.45 -2.78 -16.96
C GLY A 314 12.12 -2.19 -15.58
N MET A 315 11.89 -3.02 -14.57
CA MET A 315 11.52 -2.58 -13.22
C MET A 315 12.76 -2.27 -12.40
N ALA A 316 12.73 -1.15 -11.65
CA ALA A 316 13.66 -0.92 -10.57
C ALA A 316 13.19 -1.73 -9.35
N ALA A 317 13.85 -2.85 -9.07
CA ALA A 317 13.49 -3.76 -7.99
C ALA A 317 14.72 -4.12 -7.15
N TRP A 318 14.52 -4.16 -5.83
CA TRP A 318 15.44 -4.67 -4.81
C TRP A 318 14.79 -5.84 -4.11
N TRP A 319 15.54 -6.87 -3.77
CA TRP A 319 15.03 -7.98 -2.98
C TRP A 319 16.06 -8.49 -1.99
N VAL A 320 15.58 -9.03 -0.88
CA VAL A 320 16.41 -9.65 0.14
C VAL A 320 16.02 -11.12 0.26
N ASP A 321 16.97 -12.02 0.15
CA ASP A 321 16.75 -13.46 0.30
C ASP A 321 16.76 -13.89 1.78
N ALA A 322 16.42 -15.16 2.04
CA ALA A 322 16.39 -15.73 3.39
C ALA A 322 17.77 -15.79 4.09
N ARG A 323 18.86 -15.56 3.35
CA ARG A 323 20.22 -15.44 3.87
C ARG A 323 20.62 -13.99 4.16
N GLY A 324 19.70 -13.04 3.92
CA GLY A 324 19.94 -11.61 4.05
C GLY A 324 20.78 -11.00 2.94
N ARG A 325 20.93 -11.66 1.79
CA ARG A 325 21.65 -11.10 0.64
C ARG A 325 20.73 -10.19 -0.15
N LEU A 326 21.28 -9.04 -0.55
CA LEU A 326 20.60 -8.05 -1.37
C LEU A 326 20.82 -8.35 -2.85
N GLY A 327 19.74 -8.57 -3.58
CA GLY A 327 19.73 -8.56 -5.03
C GLY A 327 19.02 -7.32 -5.57
N MET A 328 19.38 -6.90 -6.78
CA MET A 328 18.74 -5.75 -7.43
C MET A 328 18.86 -5.80 -8.95
N THR A 329 17.94 -5.11 -9.63
CA THR A 329 18.02 -4.93 -11.10
C THR A 329 19.00 -3.82 -11.47
N PRO A 330 19.50 -3.76 -12.73
CA PRO A 330 20.30 -2.64 -13.22
C PRO A 330 19.60 -1.29 -13.03
N GLU A 331 18.28 -1.21 -13.25
CA GLU A 331 17.47 -0.01 -13.08
C GLU A 331 17.43 0.43 -11.60
N ALA A 332 17.40 -0.51 -10.67
CA ALA A 332 17.49 -0.24 -9.24
C ALA A 332 18.90 0.22 -8.85
N ARG A 333 19.93 -0.40 -9.41
CA ARG A 333 21.32 -0.02 -9.16
C ARG A 333 21.62 1.42 -9.58
N VAL A 334 21.17 1.83 -10.76
CA VAL A 334 21.34 3.22 -11.25
C VAL A 334 20.66 4.25 -10.34
N ARG A 335 19.54 3.91 -9.73
CA ARG A 335 18.83 4.79 -8.80
C ARG A 335 19.43 4.81 -7.40
N SER A 336 20.23 3.80 -7.03
CA SER A 336 20.85 3.69 -5.72
C SER A 336 22.01 4.67 -5.60
N VAL A 337 21.99 5.50 -4.57
CA VAL A 337 23.05 6.44 -4.22
C VAL A 337 24.01 5.86 -3.18
N TRP A 338 23.59 4.80 -2.51
CA TRP A 338 24.39 4.02 -1.59
C TRP A 338 23.89 2.56 -1.54
N VAL A 339 24.80 1.61 -1.38
CA VAL A 339 24.50 0.17 -1.27
C VAL A 339 25.48 -0.47 -0.30
N ALA A 340 25.00 -1.36 0.57
CA ALA A 340 25.81 -2.23 1.41
C ALA A 340 26.44 -3.34 0.53
N GLU A 341 27.57 -3.07 -0.08
CA GLU A 341 28.19 -3.96 -1.09
C GLU A 341 28.51 -5.35 -0.54
N GLU A 342 28.83 -5.46 0.73
CA GLU A 342 29.08 -6.74 1.44
C GLU A 342 27.84 -7.63 1.53
N ARG A 343 26.65 -7.08 1.28
CA ARG A 343 25.37 -7.79 1.31
C ARG A 343 24.87 -8.13 -0.10
N VAL A 344 25.50 -7.65 -1.15
CA VAL A 344 25.13 -7.94 -2.54
C VAL A 344 25.48 -9.39 -2.89
N GLY A 345 24.48 -10.16 -3.38
CA GLY A 345 24.60 -11.59 -3.67
C GLY A 345 24.32 -11.94 -5.12
#